data_0a7b8668a1f58bf8243080c8ba6784ac
#
_entry.id   0a7b8668a1f58bf8243080c8ba6784ac
#
_cell.length_a   1.000
_cell.length_b   1.000
_cell.length_c   1.000
_cell.angle_alpha   90.00
_cell.angle_beta   90.00
_cell.angle_gamma   90.00
#
_symmetry.space_group_name_H-M   'P 1'
#
loop_
_entity.id
_entity.type
_entity.pdbx_description
1 polymer ?
#
loop_
_entity_poly.entity_id
_entity_poly.type
_entity_poly.pdbx_seq_one_letter_code
_entity_poly.pdbx_strand_id
1 'polypeptide(L)'
;SAANKLLVDKTEVIANCREMMDLLFNTTELEAEQATLLEETQLISDMVQQTIYENAHIALDQTEYQKRYEGLTQRFETAKQRLETVMAELDRMQTQRADIEAFLESFEALPDTLTEFKLENWHSLVDYATVYSTDDIRFTFKHGQEVQA
;
A
#
# COMPACT_ATOMS: atom_id res chain seq x y z
N SER A 1 -10.07 30.39 -13.03
CA SER A 1 -10.48 29.59 -11.85
C SER A 1 -9.30 28.74 -11.33
N ALA A 2 -9.38 28.30 -10.10
CA ALA A 2 -8.36 27.43 -9.48
C ALA A 2 -8.14 26.13 -10.30
N ALA A 3 -9.21 25.52 -10.80
CA ALA A 3 -9.13 24.34 -11.66
C ALA A 3 -8.37 24.61 -12.96
N ASN A 4 -8.57 25.77 -13.59
CA ASN A 4 -7.85 26.11 -14.82
C ASN A 4 -6.35 26.39 -14.57
N LYS A 5 -5.98 26.93 -13.40
CA LYS A 5 -4.56 27.05 -13.02
C LYS A 5 -3.90 25.68 -12.93
N LEU A 6 -4.57 24.71 -12.29
CA LEU A 6 -4.06 23.33 -12.20
C LEU A 6 -3.91 22.65 -13.56
N LEU A 7 -4.85 22.90 -14.49
CA LEU A 7 -4.82 22.31 -15.83
C LEU A 7 -3.74 22.91 -16.74
N VAL A 8 -3.32 24.16 -16.52
CA VAL A 8 -2.20 24.77 -17.25
C VAL A 8 -0.89 24.04 -16.93
N ASP A 9 -0.72 23.61 -15.66
CA ASP A 9 0.49 22.91 -15.18
C ASP A 9 0.30 21.38 -15.14
N LYS A 10 -0.71 20.85 -15.84
CA LYS A 10 -1.14 19.46 -15.80
C LYS A 10 0.01 18.47 -16.01
N THR A 11 0.85 18.69 -16.98
CA THR A 11 1.98 17.80 -17.29
C THR A 11 2.99 17.73 -16.14
N GLU A 12 3.28 18.87 -15.52
CA GLU A 12 4.20 18.94 -14.39
C GLU A 12 3.58 18.27 -13.14
N VAL A 13 2.29 18.51 -12.89
CA VAL A 13 1.56 17.88 -11.79
C VAL A 13 1.57 16.36 -11.92
N ILE A 14 1.28 15.83 -13.11
CA ILE A 14 1.31 14.39 -13.38
C ILE A 14 2.71 13.81 -13.16
N ALA A 15 3.75 14.46 -13.69
CA ALA A 15 5.12 14.02 -13.53
C ALA A 15 5.55 13.98 -12.05
N ASN A 16 5.25 15.04 -11.30
CA ASN A 16 5.55 15.12 -9.87
C ASN A 16 4.79 14.07 -9.06
N CYS A 17 3.52 13.82 -9.37
CA CYS A 17 2.74 12.78 -8.71
C CYS A 17 3.30 11.38 -8.98
N ARG A 18 3.71 11.07 -10.21
CA ARG A 18 4.32 9.79 -10.56
C ARG A 18 5.67 9.58 -9.84
N GLU A 19 6.50 10.62 -9.77
CA GLU A 19 7.75 10.56 -9.02
C GLU A 19 7.50 10.31 -7.53
N MET A 20 6.54 11.00 -6.93
CA MET A 20 6.15 10.76 -5.54
C MET A 20 5.61 9.34 -5.32
N MET A 21 4.81 8.80 -6.25
CA MET A 21 4.33 7.43 -6.15
C MET A 21 5.47 6.43 -6.15
N ASP A 22 6.47 6.61 -6.98
CA ASP A 22 7.63 5.70 -7.06
C ASP A 22 8.46 5.73 -5.77
N LEU A 23 8.49 6.85 -5.06
CA LEU A 23 9.14 6.98 -3.76
C LEU A 23 8.30 6.39 -2.61
N LEU A 24 7.00 6.71 -2.56
CA LEU A 24 6.11 6.34 -1.45
C LEU A 24 5.66 4.88 -1.50
N PHE A 25 5.53 4.31 -2.71
CA PHE A 25 5.05 2.95 -2.93
C PHE A 25 6.15 2.03 -3.48
N ASN A 26 7.38 2.21 -2.98
CA ASN A 26 8.46 1.28 -3.26
C ASN A 26 8.28 0.02 -2.40
N THR A 27 7.94 -1.09 -3.05
CA THR A 27 7.62 -2.38 -2.40
C THR A 27 8.80 -3.33 -2.30
N THR A 28 9.97 -2.95 -2.81
CA THR A 28 11.13 -3.86 -2.96
C THR A 28 11.54 -4.54 -1.67
N GLU A 29 11.63 -3.79 -0.56
CA GLU A 29 12.04 -4.36 0.74
C GLU A 29 10.95 -5.28 1.32
N LEU A 30 9.68 -4.90 1.20
CA LEU A 30 8.55 -5.72 1.66
C LEU A 30 8.40 -7.01 0.84
N GLU A 31 8.62 -6.96 -0.47
CA GLU A 31 8.61 -8.14 -1.33
C GLU A 31 9.76 -9.10 -0.99
N ALA A 32 10.95 -8.58 -0.71
CA ALA A 32 12.09 -9.37 -0.24
C ALA A 32 11.82 -10.00 1.14
N GLU A 33 11.24 -9.25 2.06
CA GLU A 33 10.81 -9.76 3.37
C GLU A 33 9.73 -10.85 3.22
N GLN A 34 8.74 -10.63 2.37
CA GLN A 34 7.71 -11.63 2.06
C GLN A 34 8.31 -12.95 1.58
N ALA A 35 9.23 -12.89 0.62
CA ALA A 35 9.90 -14.07 0.09
C ALA A 35 10.67 -14.84 1.20
N THR A 36 11.40 -14.11 2.03
CA THR A 36 12.14 -14.71 3.16
C THR A 36 11.20 -15.36 4.17
N LEU A 37 10.09 -14.72 4.51
CA LEU A 37 9.11 -15.26 5.46
C LEU A 37 8.37 -16.49 4.91
N LEU A 38 8.09 -16.52 3.59
CA LEU A 38 7.53 -17.70 2.93
C LEU A 38 8.47 -18.90 3.00
N GLU A 39 9.76 -18.69 2.74
CA GLU A 39 10.77 -19.75 2.87
C GLU A 39 10.92 -20.21 4.32
N GLU A 40 10.94 -19.28 5.28
CA GLU A 40 11.05 -19.60 6.70
C GLU A 40 9.84 -20.40 7.21
N THR A 41 8.62 -19.99 6.87
CA THR A 41 7.41 -20.70 7.28
C THR A 41 7.36 -22.11 6.71
N GLN A 42 7.79 -22.30 5.45
CA GLN A 42 7.86 -23.62 4.84
C GLN A 42 8.90 -24.49 5.55
N LEU A 43 10.09 -23.96 5.80
CA LEU A 43 11.16 -24.70 6.51
C LEU A 43 10.72 -25.12 7.90
N ILE A 44 10.09 -24.23 8.67
CA ILE A 44 9.60 -24.56 10.02
C ILE A 44 8.51 -25.63 9.95
N SER A 45 7.59 -25.54 8.97
CA SER A 45 6.57 -26.56 8.74
C SER A 45 7.18 -27.94 8.51
N ASP A 46 8.20 -28.03 7.67
CA ASP A 46 8.91 -29.27 7.38
C ASP A 46 9.61 -29.82 8.65
N MET A 47 10.21 -28.94 9.45
CA MET A 47 10.83 -29.33 10.74
C MET A 47 9.80 -29.83 11.75
N VAL A 48 8.61 -29.25 11.80
CA VAL A 48 7.50 -29.73 12.66
C VAL A 48 7.07 -31.13 12.22
N GLN A 49 6.86 -31.34 10.92
CA GLN A 49 6.49 -32.65 10.38
C GLN A 49 7.55 -33.71 10.67
N GLN A 50 8.81 -33.36 10.49
CA GLN A 50 9.93 -34.28 10.83
C GLN A 50 9.95 -34.60 12.33
N THR A 51 9.75 -33.62 13.20
CA THR A 51 9.71 -33.80 14.65
C THR A 51 8.59 -34.75 15.08
N ILE A 52 7.41 -34.63 14.47
CA ILE A 52 6.28 -35.53 14.69
C ILE A 52 6.61 -36.95 14.20
N TYR A 53 7.18 -37.06 13.00
CA TYR A 53 7.58 -38.37 12.45
C TYR A 53 8.60 -39.07 13.32
N GLU A 54 9.66 -38.37 13.77
CA GLU A 54 10.67 -38.93 14.67
C GLU A 54 10.05 -39.43 15.98
N ASN A 55 9.15 -38.65 16.60
CA ASN A 55 8.47 -39.04 17.84
C ASN A 55 7.59 -40.31 17.67
N ALA A 56 7.03 -40.51 16.48
CA ALA A 56 6.21 -41.66 16.19
C ALA A 56 7.02 -42.96 15.95
N HIS A 57 8.29 -42.85 15.55
CA HIS A 57 9.11 -43.99 15.10
C HIS A 57 10.34 -44.28 15.96
N ILE A 58 10.72 -43.34 16.81
CA ILE A 58 11.91 -43.44 17.67
C ILE A 58 11.49 -43.16 19.11
N ALA A 59 12.03 -43.93 20.07
CA ALA A 59 11.77 -43.66 21.48
C ALA A 59 12.52 -42.39 21.91
N LEU A 60 11.85 -41.24 21.85
CA LEU A 60 12.37 -39.95 22.27
C LEU A 60 12.01 -39.63 23.73
N ASP A 61 12.84 -38.81 24.39
CA ASP A 61 12.44 -38.15 25.62
C ASP A 61 11.27 -37.20 25.34
N GLN A 62 10.15 -37.45 26.02
CA GLN A 62 8.91 -36.68 25.73
C GLN A 62 8.99 -35.22 26.20
N THR A 63 9.81 -34.92 27.19
CA THR A 63 10.03 -33.53 27.63
C THR A 63 10.81 -32.74 26.58
N GLU A 64 11.88 -33.33 26.02
CA GLU A 64 12.66 -32.72 24.93
C GLU A 64 11.84 -32.61 23.63
N TYR A 65 11.06 -33.64 23.30
CA TYR A 65 10.14 -33.58 22.17
C TYR A 65 9.16 -32.42 22.30
N GLN A 66 8.48 -32.33 23.44
CA GLN A 66 7.49 -31.28 23.69
C GLN A 66 8.08 -29.87 23.58
N LYS A 67 9.25 -29.68 24.20
CA LYS A 67 9.98 -28.41 24.13
C LYS A 67 10.36 -28.02 22.70
N ARG A 68 10.86 -28.99 21.91
CA ARG A 68 11.20 -28.74 20.50
C ARG A 68 9.98 -28.42 19.66
N TYR A 69 8.90 -29.17 19.84
CA TYR A 69 7.63 -28.96 19.12
C TYR A 69 7.03 -27.59 19.42
N GLU A 70 6.93 -27.21 20.69
CA GLU A 70 6.41 -25.91 21.11
C GLU A 70 7.28 -24.77 20.58
N GLY A 71 8.59 -24.88 20.63
CA GLY A 71 9.51 -23.88 20.10
C GLY A 71 9.35 -23.67 18.59
N LEU A 72 9.20 -24.74 17.82
CA LEU A 72 8.95 -24.68 16.38
C LEU A 72 7.57 -24.09 16.08
N THR A 73 6.54 -24.49 16.81
CA THR A 73 5.18 -23.97 16.63
C THR A 73 5.13 -22.47 16.92
N GLN A 74 5.79 -22.02 17.97
CA GLN A 74 5.85 -20.59 18.31
C GLN A 74 6.60 -19.78 17.23
N ARG A 75 7.71 -20.30 16.71
CA ARG A 75 8.43 -19.66 15.60
C ARG A 75 7.58 -19.59 14.35
N PHE A 76 6.87 -20.66 14.01
CA PHE A 76 5.95 -20.68 12.88
C PHE A 76 4.89 -19.60 13.00
N GLU A 77 4.24 -19.52 14.17
CA GLU A 77 3.17 -18.54 14.40
C GLU A 77 3.69 -17.09 14.32
N THR A 78 4.88 -16.83 14.86
CA THR A 78 5.50 -15.50 14.77
C THR A 78 5.82 -15.11 13.31
N ALA A 79 6.42 -16.01 12.54
CA ALA A 79 6.74 -15.78 11.14
C ALA A 79 5.46 -15.61 10.29
N LYS A 80 4.44 -16.43 10.55
CA LYS A 80 3.13 -16.34 9.89
C LYS A 80 2.44 -14.99 10.14
N GLN A 81 2.38 -14.54 11.38
CA GLN A 81 1.78 -13.24 11.73
C GLN A 81 2.51 -12.08 11.04
N ARG A 82 3.84 -12.16 10.99
CA ARG A 82 4.62 -11.13 10.25
C ARG A 82 4.35 -11.19 8.77
N LEU A 83 4.27 -12.37 8.18
CA LEU A 83 3.93 -12.57 6.77
C LEU A 83 2.55 -11.98 6.43
N GLU A 84 1.54 -12.24 7.26
CA GLU A 84 0.20 -11.67 7.09
C GLU A 84 0.23 -10.14 7.13
N THR A 85 1.01 -9.55 8.04
CA THR A 85 1.19 -8.09 8.13
C THR A 85 1.85 -7.53 6.87
N VAL A 86 2.93 -8.16 6.38
CA VAL A 86 3.64 -7.74 5.17
C VAL A 86 2.74 -7.84 3.94
N MET A 87 1.97 -8.92 3.81
CA MET A 87 1.02 -9.10 2.71
C MET A 87 -0.08 -8.04 2.72
N ALA A 88 -0.63 -7.72 3.89
CA ALA A 88 -1.64 -6.67 4.03
C ALA A 88 -1.07 -5.29 3.66
N GLU A 89 0.17 -4.99 4.04
CA GLU A 89 0.85 -3.74 3.69
C GLU A 89 1.12 -3.64 2.19
N LEU A 90 1.58 -4.70 1.55
CA LEU A 90 1.76 -4.77 0.09
C LEU A 90 0.43 -4.55 -0.65
N ASP A 91 -0.63 -5.21 -0.23
CA ASP A 91 -1.97 -5.05 -0.82
C ASP A 91 -2.46 -3.60 -0.68
N ARG A 92 -2.30 -3.01 0.50
CA ARG A 92 -2.65 -1.60 0.75
C ARG A 92 -1.88 -0.66 -0.18
N MET A 93 -0.57 -0.84 -0.33
CA MET A 93 0.27 -0.01 -1.19
C MET A 93 -0.11 -0.16 -2.67
N GLN A 94 -0.38 -1.37 -3.13
CA GLN A 94 -0.81 -1.64 -4.51
C GLN A 94 -2.17 -1.01 -4.81
N THR A 95 -3.13 -1.12 -3.88
CA THR A 95 -4.45 -0.51 -4.03
C THR A 95 -4.37 1.02 -4.09
N GLN A 96 -3.61 1.63 -3.18
CA GLN A 96 -3.42 3.09 -3.18
C GLN A 96 -2.72 3.58 -4.45
N ARG A 97 -1.70 2.87 -4.92
CA ARG A 97 -1.01 3.20 -6.18
C ARG A 97 -1.97 3.12 -7.36
N ALA A 98 -2.78 2.07 -7.45
CA ALA A 98 -3.78 1.92 -8.50
C ALA A 98 -4.84 3.04 -8.48
N ASP A 99 -5.30 3.44 -7.32
CA ASP A 99 -6.27 4.53 -7.16
C ASP A 99 -5.69 5.88 -7.64
N ILE A 100 -4.44 6.17 -7.29
CA ILE A 100 -3.76 7.39 -7.74
C ILE A 100 -3.52 7.35 -9.26
N GLU A 101 -3.09 6.22 -9.81
CA GLU A 101 -2.87 6.09 -11.26
C GLU A 101 -4.19 6.27 -12.03
N ALA A 102 -5.29 5.68 -11.58
CA ALA A 102 -6.61 5.88 -12.17
C ALA A 102 -7.06 7.36 -12.11
N PHE A 103 -6.76 8.04 -11.01
CA PHE A 103 -6.98 9.49 -10.91
C PHE A 103 -6.13 10.26 -11.93
N LEU A 104 -4.84 9.96 -12.05
CA LEU A 104 -3.94 10.63 -12.99
C LEU A 104 -4.35 10.42 -14.45
N GLU A 105 -4.77 9.22 -14.82
CA GLU A 105 -5.31 8.92 -16.15
C GLU A 105 -6.57 9.77 -16.44
N SER A 106 -7.48 9.86 -15.48
CA SER A 106 -8.68 10.69 -15.61
C SER A 106 -8.33 12.18 -15.71
N PHE A 107 -7.33 12.63 -14.96
CA PHE A 107 -6.85 14.01 -14.98
C PHE A 107 -6.15 14.35 -16.30
N GLU A 108 -5.35 13.43 -16.84
CA GLU A 108 -4.67 13.56 -18.13
C GLU A 108 -5.67 13.69 -19.29
N ALA A 109 -6.78 12.96 -19.22
CA ALA A 109 -7.86 12.98 -20.22
C ALA A 109 -8.70 14.25 -20.20
N LEU A 110 -8.63 15.09 -19.16
CA LEU A 110 -9.34 16.36 -19.11
C LEU A 110 -8.80 17.36 -20.15
N PRO A 111 -9.63 18.22 -20.73
CA PRO A 111 -9.15 19.31 -21.60
C PRO A 111 -8.29 20.29 -20.80
N ASP A 112 -7.35 20.95 -21.47
CA ASP A 112 -6.41 21.91 -20.85
C ASP A 112 -7.11 23.15 -20.26
N THR A 113 -8.35 23.40 -20.67
CA THR A 113 -9.19 24.48 -20.12
C THR A 113 -10.63 24.00 -19.98
N LEU A 114 -11.17 24.12 -18.79
CA LEU A 114 -12.60 23.88 -18.53
C LEU A 114 -13.40 25.13 -18.92
N THR A 115 -14.18 25.03 -19.98
CA THR A 115 -15.07 26.10 -20.46
C THR A 115 -16.39 26.08 -19.73
N GLU A 116 -16.81 24.94 -19.22
CA GLU A 116 -18.04 24.76 -18.45
C GLU A 116 -17.75 24.05 -17.13
N PHE A 117 -18.44 24.51 -16.08
CA PHE A 117 -18.41 23.83 -14.78
C PHE A 117 -19.34 22.61 -14.82
N LYS A 118 -18.75 21.41 -14.80
CA LYS A 118 -19.49 20.15 -14.66
C LYS A 118 -19.21 19.55 -13.28
N LEU A 119 -20.27 19.12 -12.60
CA LEU A 119 -20.16 18.51 -11.26
C LEU A 119 -19.27 17.27 -11.27
N GLU A 120 -19.27 16.51 -12.37
CA GLU A 120 -18.42 15.34 -12.57
C GLU A 120 -16.93 15.70 -12.54
N ASN A 121 -16.54 16.81 -13.19
CA ASN A 121 -15.16 17.31 -13.18
C ASN A 121 -14.75 17.77 -11.77
N TRP A 122 -15.68 18.37 -11.03
CA TRP A 122 -15.45 18.76 -9.65
C TRP A 122 -15.14 17.55 -8.78
N HIS A 123 -16.00 16.53 -8.79
CA HIS A 123 -15.82 15.32 -8.01
C HIS A 123 -14.59 14.50 -8.38
N SER A 124 -14.10 14.62 -9.62
CA SER A 124 -12.89 13.93 -10.05
C SER A 124 -11.59 14.62 -9.59
N LEU A 125 -11.61 15.94 -9.41
CA LEU A 125 -10.41 16.74 -9.13
C LEU A 125 -10.27 17.15 -7.67
N VAL A 126 -11.38 17.61 -7.06
CA VAL A 126 -11.37 18.24 -5.74
C VAL A 126 -11.71 17.22 -4.66
N ASP A 127 -10.91 17.19 -3.62
CA ASP A 127 -11.18 16.40 -2.43
C ASP A 127 -12.09 17.17 -1.48
N TYR A 128 -11.68 18.37 -1.11
CA TYR A 128 -12.50 19.29 -0.30
C TYR A 128 -12.12 20.76 -0.54
N ALA A 129 -12.98 21.66 -0.09
CA ALA A 129 -12.73 23.09 -0.06
C ALA A 129 -12.74 23.60 1.39
N THR A 130 -11.75 24.41 1.76
CA THR A 130 -11.67 25.05 3.07
C THR A 130 -11.94 26.54 2.92
N VAL A 131 -12.87 27.05 3.68
CA VAL A 131 -13.21 28.48 3.72
C VAL A 131 -12.55 29.09 4.96
N TYR A 132 -11.52 29.89 4.76
CA TYR A 132 -10.83 30.62 5.83
C TYR A 132 -11.48 32.00 6.08
N SER A 133 -11.91 32.65 5.02
CA SER A 133 -12.66 33.91 5.06
C SER A 133 -13.50 34.07 3.80
N THR A 134 -14.26 35.19 3.68
CA THR A 134 -15.07 35.50 2.49
C THR A 134 -14.21 35.57 1.21
N ASP A 135 -12.96 35.99 1.34
CA ASP A 135 -12.02 36.19 0.24
C ASP A 135 -10.86 35.18 0.21
N ASP A 136 -10.84 34.22 1.13
CA ASP A 136 -9.84 33.13 1.18
C ASP A 136 -10.53 31.77 1.20
N ILE A 137 -10.79 31.26 0.02
CA ILE A 137 -11.30 29.92 -0.22
C ILE A 137 -10.20 29.12 -0.89
N ARG A 138 -9.84 27.98 -0.31
CA ARG A 138 -8.81 27.08 -0.84
C ARG A 138 -9.40 25.75 -1.20
N PHE A 139 -9.01 25.25 -2.36
CA PHE A 139 -9.41 23.95 -2.87
C PHE A 139 -8.25 22.98 -2.71
N THR A 140 -8.47 21.88 -2.00
CA THR A 140 -7.52 20.77 -1.90
C THR A 140 -7.91 19.73 -2.94
N PHE A 141 -7.00 19.46 -3.84
CA PHE A 141 -7.19 18.47 -4.90
C PHE A 141 -6.80 17.08 -4.42
N LYS A 142 -7.31 16.03 -5.04
CA LYS A 142 -7.10 14.62 -4.65
C LYS A 142 -5.64 14.18 -4.64
N HIS A 143 -4.76 14.88 -5.35
CA HIS A 143 -3.32 14.66 -5.30
C HIS A 143 -2.60 15.46 -4.19
N GLY A 144 -3.35 16.15 -3.32
CA GLY A 144 -2.84 16.86 -2.15
C GLY A 144 -2.42 18.32 -2.38
N GLN A 145 -2.46 18.83 -3.61
CA GLN A 145 -2.17 20.26 -3.89
C GLN A 145 -3.31 21.15 -3.42
N GLU A 146 -2.95 22.28 -2.79
CA GLU A 146 -3.89 23.31 -2.37
C GLU A 146 -3.76 24.54 -3.28
N VAL A 147 -4.89 25.06 -3.75
CA VAL A 147 -4.94 26.26 -4.62
C VAL A 147 -5.97 27.21 -4.09
N GLN A 148 -5.58 28.46 -3.92
CA GLN A 148 -6.49 29.55 -3.55
C GLN A 148 -7.35 29.97 -4.74
N ALA A 149 -8.64 30.21 -4.51
CA ALA A 149 -9.62 30.61 -5.54
C ALA A 149 -9.31 31.99 -6.11
#